data_fdba38e7513e7e1633d926dd16696e8d
#
_entry.id   fdba38e7513e7e1633d926dd16696e8d
#
_cell.length_a   1.000
_cell.length_b   1.000
_cell.length_c   1.000
_cell.angle_alpha   90.00
_cell.angle_beta   90.00
_cell.angle_gamma   90.00
#
_symmetry.space_group_name_H-M   'P 1'
#
loop_
_entity.id
_entity.type
_entity.pdbx_description
1 polymer ?
#
loop_
_entity_poly.entity_id
_entity_poly.type
_entity_poly.pdbx_seq_one_letter_code
_entity_poly.pdbx_strand_id
1 'polypeptide(L)'
;MEYLILAAALLILFVIYLIRCSLEEKKLWRNLKKSLTENYGKPSTKKYQEGRLKTIAGHFQNKMTEDAIDAITWNDLDLDRVFQSMDFTLSAAGEESLYTMLRCPVFEEDTLKERETLIRYFMLHPDDRVTMQMLFAKIGRTGKYSIYDYIAYLDDVEQGSNWSHYLMLGLMAMAVILCFFNSGYGLLVLCVLLCINMVTYFKQKKEIDPYITTFAYFIRILKVTEEFSAHPIEILKPVSYTHLRAHETKANL
;
A
#
# COMPACT_ATOMS: atom_id res chain seq x y z
N MET A 1 11.71 -20.09 40.36
CA MET A 1 12.87 -20.20 39.47
C MET A 1 12.49 -20.67 38.08
N GLU A 2 11.68 -21.70 37.92
CA GLU A 2 11.27 -22.28 36.61
C GLU A 2 10.56 -21.26 35.71
N TYR A 3 9.62 -20.46 36.25
CA TYR A 3 8.92 -19.41 35.48
C TYR A 3 9.85 -18.30 34.98
N LEU A 4 10.91 -17.98 35.73
CA LEU A 4 11.93 -17.00 35.31
C LEU A 4 12.78 -17.54 34.14
N ILE A 5 13.12 -18.82 34.18
CA ILE A 5 13.87 -19.49 33.12
C ILE A 5 13.00 -19.56 31.84
N LEU A 6 11.72 -19.89 31.98
CA LEU A 6 10.78 -19.92 30.87
C LEU A 6 10.60 -18.53 30.25
N ALA A 7 10.42 -17.49 31.08
CA ALA A 7 10.30 -16.12 30.60
C ALA A 7 11.57 -15.64 29.87
N ALA A 8 12.75 -15.98 30.39
CA ALA A 8 14.02 -15.65 29.75
C ALA A 8 14.19 -16.40 28.40
N ALA A 9 13.80 -17.67 28.34
CA ALA A 9 13.83 -18.44 27.09
C ALA A 9 12.88 -17.83 26.03
N LEU A 10 11.67 -17.46 26.40
CA LEU A 10 10.70 -16.80 25.48
C LEU A 10 11.23 -15.44 24.99
N LEU A 11 11.87 -14.66 25.87
CA LEU A 11 12.49 -13.38 25.50
C LEU A 11 13.63 -13.57 24.50
N ILE A 12 14.47 -14.56 24.71
CA ILE A 12 15.57 -14.89 23.79
C ILE A 12 15.01 -15.31 22.43
N LEU A 13 14.00 -16.18 22.39
CA LEU A 13 13.35 -16.58 21.15
C LEU A 13 12.73 -15.38 20.41
N PHE A 14 12.09 -14.46 21.15
CA PHE A 14 11.54 -13.24 20.58
C PHE A 14 12.62 -12.33 19.97
N VAL A 15 13.75 -12.15 20.67
CA VAL A 15 14.90 -11.38 20.16
C VAL A 15 15.48 -12.03 18.90
N ILE A 16 15.65 -13.36 18.89
CA ILE A 16 16.12 -14.10 17.71
C ILE A 16 15.15 -13.92 16.54
N TYR A 17 13.84 -13.97 16.80
CA TYR A 17 12.81 -13.72 15.80
C TYR A 17 12.93 -12.32 15.20
N LEU A 18 13.08 -11.27 16.03
CA LEU A 18 13.25 -9.89 15.57
C LEU A 18 14.51 -9.71 14.71
N ILE A 19 15.64 -10.33 15.13
CA ILE A 19 16.89 -10.29 14.36
C ILE A 19 16.69 -10.97 12.99
N ARG A 20 16.04 -12.13 12.94
CA ARG A 20 15.74 -12.81 11.67
C ARG A 20 14.88 -11.98 10.76
N CYS A 21 13.78 -11.41 11.27
CA CYS A 21 12.92 -10.51 10.49
C CYS A 21 13.71 -9.34 9.89
N SER A 22 14.59 -8.69 10.67
CA SER A 22 15.43 -7.58 10.19
C SER A 22 16.44 -8.02 9.11
N LEU A 23 17.02 -9.21 9.25
CA LEU A 23 17.95 -9.76 8.25
C LEU A 23 17.24 -10.13 6.96
N GLU A 24 16.05 -10.72 7.04
CA GLU A 24 15.22 -11.05 5.87
C GLU A 24 14.78 -9.80 5.13
N GLU A 25 14.36 -8.77 5.84
CA GLU A 25 13.99 -7.47 5.24
C GLU A 25 15.20 -6.87 4.48
N LYS A 26 16.37 -6.81 5.09
CA LYS A 26 17.59 -6.32 4.42
C LYS A 26 17.95 -7.15 3.19
N LYS A 27 17.72 -8.47 3.24
CA LYS A 27 17.95 -9.37 2.10
C LYS A 27 16.94 -9.07 0.97
N LEU A 28 15.66 -8.86 1.29
CA LEU A 28 14.64 -8.51 0.32
C LEU A 28 14.97 -7.20 -0.41
N TRP A 29 15.36 -6.16 0.32
CA TRP A 29 15.75 -4.87 -0.28
C TRP A 29 17.00 -5.00 -1.18
N ARG A 30 18.00 -5.80 -0.77
CA ARG A 30 19.19 -6.06 -1.62
C ARG A 30 18.82 -6.82 -2.90
N ASN A 31 17.98 -7.84 -2.77
CA ASN A 31 17.52 -8.63 -3.92
C ASN A 31 16.70 -7.79 -4.89
N LEU A 32 15.82 -6.92 -4.35
CA LEU A 32 15.05 -5.98 -5.16
C LEU A 32 16.01 -5.04 -5.94
N LYS A 33 16.95 -4.40 -5.27
CA LYS A 33 17.94 -3.52 -5.92
C LYS A 33 18.67 -4.24 -7.04
N LYS A 34 19.14 -5.47 -6.79
CA LYS A 34 19.81 -6.30 -7.80
C LYS A 34 18.89 -6.59 -8.98
N SER A 35 17.64 -6.99 -8.71
CA SER A 35 16.64 -7.28 -9.75
C SER A 35 16.34 -6.06 -10.62
N LEU A 36 16.22 -4.86 -10.03
CA LEU A 36 15.97 -3.62 -10.75
C LEU A 36 17.13 -3.24 -11.69
N THR A 37 18.36 -3.57 -11.29
CA THR A 37 19.54 -3.34 -12.13
C THR A 37 19.64 -4.35 -13.28
N GLU A 38 19.43 -5.65 -13.01
CA GLU A 38 19.66 -6.74 -13.95
C GLU A 38 18.52 -6.93 -14.97
N ASN A 39 17.29 -6.53 -14.62
CA ASN A 39 16.12 -6.71 -15.47
C ASN A 39 15.72 -5.46 -16.25
N TYR A 40 16.53 -4.41 -16.22
CA TYR A 40 16.26 -3.23 -17.03
C TYR A 40 16.26 -3.56 -18.52
N GLY A 41 15.25 -3.04 -19.24
CA GLY A 41 15.07 -3.27 -20.69
C GLY A 41 14.49 -4.64 -21.07
N LYS A 42 14.17 -5.52 -20.10
CA LYS A 42 13.48 -6.78 -20.37
C LYS A 42 11.96 -6.58 -20.18
N PRO A 43 11.12 -7.42 -20.82
CA PRO A 43 9.67 -7.40 -20.55
C PRO A 43 9.38 -7.74 -19.08
N SER A 44 8.33 -7.15 -18.53
CA SER A 44 7.88 -7.48 -17.17
C SER A 44 7.38 -8.93 -17.08
N THR A 45 7.77 -9.62 -16.03
CA THR A 45 7.30 -10.97 -15.70
C THR A 45 6.26 -10.99 -14.59
N LYS A 46 5.67 -9.83 -14.27
CA LYS A 46 4.63 -9.72 -13.25
C LYS A 46 3.42 -10.56 -13.61
N LYS A 47 2.91 -11.29 -12.62
CA LYS A 47 1.65 -12.03 -12.74
C LYS A 47 0.55 -11.26 -12.02
N TYR A 48 -0.56 -11.05 -12.71
CA TYR A 48 -1.73 -10.37 -12.17
C TYR A 48 -2.73 -11.42 -11.68
N GLN A 49 -3.28 -11.17 -10.49
CA GLN A 49 -4.41 -11.95 -10.00
C GLN A 49 -5.66 -11.57 -10.79
N GLU A 50 -6.59 -12.51 -10.91
CA GLU A 50 -7.87 -12.26 -11.57
C GLU A 50 -8.59 -11.06 -10.93
N GLY A 51 -9.08 -10.16 -11.77
CA GLY A 51 -9.74 -8.93 -11.34
C GLY A 51 -8.80 -7.76 -10.98
N ARG A 52 -7.46 -7.97 -10.88
CA ARG A 52 -6.54 -6.88 -10.55
C ARG A 52 -6.55 -5.74 -11.57
N LEU A 53 -6.63 -6.03 -12.85
CA LEU A 53 -6.68 -5.01 -13.90
C LEU A 53 -7.92 -4.12 -13.77
N LYS A 54 -9.06 -4.67 -13.36
CA LYS A 54 -10.27 -3.88 -13.08
C LYS A 54 -10.06 -2.89 -11.93
N THR A 55 -9.31 -3.29 -10.92
CA THR A 55 -8.96 -2.40 -9.80
C THR A 55 -8.01 -1.28 -10.23
N ILE A 56 -7.00 -1.59 -11.04
CA ILE A 56 -6.04 -0.62 -11.58
C ILE A 56 -6.76 0.42 -12.46
N ALA A 57 -7.78 0.00 -13.20
CA ALA A 57 -8.58 0.87 -14.04
C ALA A 57 -9.41 1.92 -13.25
N GLY A 58 -9.55 1.80 -11.94
CA GLY A 58 -10.36 2.71 -11.11
C GLY A 58 -9.94 4.18 -11.25
N HIS A 59 -8.64 4.46 -11.27
CA HIS A 59 -8.14 5.83 -11.49
C HIS A 59 -8.54 6.39 -12.86
N PHE A 60 -8.41 5.59 -13.90
CA PHE A 60 -8.80 5.97 -15.26
C PHE A 60 -10.30 6.27 -15.35
N GLN A 61 -11.16 5.45 -14.71
CA GLN A 61 -12.62 5.65 -14.74
C GLN A 61 -13.02 7.02 -14.16
N ASN A 62 -12.28 7.54 -13.18
CA ASN A 62 -12.51 8.85 -12.59
C ASN A 62 -11.91 10.02 -13.39
N LYS A 63 -11.04 9.74 -14.36
CA LYS A 63 -10.36 10.74 -15.20
C LYS A 63 -10.59 10.54 -16.70
N MET A 64 -11.66 9.86 -17.10
CA MET A 64 -12.00 9.67 -18.51
C MET A 64 -12.05 11.01 -19.24
N THR A 65 -11.26 11.12 -20.32
CA THR A 65 -11.29 12.23 -21.28
C THR A 65 -11.99 11.78 -22.55
N GLU A 66 -12.46 12.73 -23.35
CA GLU A 66 -13.11 12.42 -24.64
C GLU A 66 -12.18 11.67 -25.62
N ASP A 67 -10.88 11.94 -25.52
CA ASP A 67 -9.84 11.30 -26.35
C ASP A 67 -9.32 9.97 -25.80
N ALA A 68 -9.95 9.42 -24.75
CA ALA A 68 -9.51 8.16 -24.16
C ALA A 68 -9.81 6.98 -25.07
N ILE A 69 -8.87 6.01 -25.14
CA ILE A 69 -9.08 4.76 -25.86
C ILE A 69 -10.27 4.03 -25.23
N ASP A 70 -11.29 3.75 -26.04
CA ASP A 70 -12.48 3.03 -25.61
C ASP A 70 -12.20 1.55 -25.29
N ALA A 71 -13.16 0.87 -24.68
CA ALA A 71 -13.00 -0.50 -24.23
C ALA A 71 -12.90 -1.49 -25.41
N ILE A 72 -13.53 -1.19 -26.55
CA ILE A 72 -13.50 -2.06 -27.73
C ILE A 72 -12.11 -2.02 -28.35
N THR A 73 -11.62 -0.82 -28.65
CA THR A 73 -10.27 -0.60 -29.17
C THR A 73 -9.18 -1.17 -28.24
N TRP A 74 -9.36 -0.99 -26.92
CA TRP A 74 -8.45 -1.55 -25.92
C TRP A 74 -8.35 -3.08 -25.99
N ASN A 75 -9.50 -3.75 -26.12
CA ASN A 75 -9.57 -5.21 -26.21
C ASN A 75 -9.06 -5.72 -27.57
N ASP A 76 -9.43 -5.05 -28.66
CA ASP A 76 -9.02 -5.45 -30.02
C ASP A 76 -7.50 -5.39 -30.21
N LEU A 77 -6.84 -4.44 -29.56
CA LEU A 77 -5.38 -4.29 -29.59
C LEU A 77 -4.65 -5.07 -28.48
N ASP A 78 -5.37 -5.84 -27.67
CA ASP A 78 -4.82 -6.58 -26.51
C ASP A 78 -3.92 -5.70 -25.62
N LEU A 79 -4.37 -4.47 -25.32
CA LEU A 79 -3.58 -3.49 -24.58
C LEU A 79 -3.38 -3.88 -23.11
N ASP A 80 -4.18 -4.78 -22.55
CA ASP A 80 -3.91 -5.39 -21.25
C ASP A 80 -2.57 -6.14 -21.25
N ARG A 81 -2.26 -6.84 -22.30
CA ARG A 81 -0.98 -7.55 -22.46
C ARG A 81 0.18 -6.60 -22.65
N VAL A 82 -0.04 -5.51 -23.40
CA VAL A 82 0.95 -4.43 -23.54
C VAL A 82 1.25 -3.80 -22.18
N PHE A 83 0.21 -3.43 -21.45
CA PHE A 83 0.34 -2.90 -20.08
C PHE A 83 1.14 -3.85 -19.19
N GLN A 84 0.78 -5.14 -19.15
CA GLN A 84 1.47 -6.14 -18.33
C GLN A 84 2.95 -6.27 -18.69
N SER A 85 3.29 -6.22 -19.98
CA SER A 85 4.68 -6.31 -20.44
C SER A 85 5.53 -5.08 -20.07
N MET A 86 4.89 -3.92 -19.94
CA MET A 86 5.52 -2.64 -19.62
C MET A 86 5.52 -2.32 -18.14
N ASP A 87 4.73 -3.03 -17.33
CA ASP A 87 4.58 -2.69 -15.92
C ASP A 87 5.78 -3.11 -15.07
N PHE A 88 6.68 -2.16 -14.85
CA PHE A 88 7.75 -2.19 -13.85
C PHE A 88 7.47 -1.30 -12.64
N THR A 89 6.25 -0.79 -12.50
CA THR A 89 5.89 0.08 -11.39
C THR A 89 6.01 -0.66 -10.05
N LEU A 90 6.39 0.07 -9.00
CA LEU A 90 6.65 -0.47 -7.67
C LEU A 90 5.66 0.10 -6.63
N SER A 91 4.79 1.02 -7.04
CA SER A 91 3.75 1.61 -6.20
C SER A 91 2.38 1.46 -6.83
N ALA A 92 1.32 1.49 -6.02
CA ALA A 92 -0.05 1.45 -6.53
C ALA A 92 -0.37 2.66 -7.43
N ALA A 93 0.01 3.86 -7.00
CA ALA A 93 -0.18 5.06 -7.81
C ALA A 93 0.57 4.99 -9.16
N GLY A 94 1.77 4.41 -9.18
CA GLY A 94 2.53 4.21 -10.43
C GLY A 94 1.83 3.24 -11.38
N GLU A 95 1.27 2.16 -10.86
CA GLU A 95 0.53 1.16 -11.61
C GLU A 95 -0.73 1.76 -12.26
N GLU A 96 -1.52 2.51 -11.47
CA GLU A 96 -2.71 3.21 -11.94
C GLU A 96 -2.39 4.34 -12.94
N SER A 97 -1.29 5.07 -12.70
CA SER A 97 -0.82 6.13 -13.61
C SER A 97 -0.36 5.55 -14.95
N LEU A 98 0.39 4.44 -14.95
CA LEU A 98 0.81 3.78 -16.19
C LEU A 98 -0.38 3.31 -17.02
N TYR A 99 -1.39 2.71 -16.37
CA TYR A 99 -2.62 2.29 -17.03
C TYR A 99 -3.34 3.48 -17.66
N THR A 100 -3.49 4.57 -16.91
CA THR A 100 -4.12 5.81 -17.39
C THR A 100 -3.35 6.44 -18.55
N MET A 101 -2.01 6.44 -18.49
CA MET A 101 -1.17 6.94 -19.58
C MET A 101 -1.34 6.16 -20.90
N LEU A 102 -1.56 4.86 -20.81
CA LEU A 102 -1.84 4.03 -21.99
C LEU A 102 -3.27 4.23 -22.50
N ARG A 103 -4.21 4.51 -21.61
CA ARG A 103 -5.62 4.78 -21.96
C ARG A 103 -5.85 6.17 -22.54
N CYS A 104 -5.07 7.16 -22.08
CA CYS A 104 -5.22 8.56 -22.48
C CYS A 104 -3.94 9.01 -23.20
N PRO A 105 -3.85 8.79 -24.52
CA PRO A 105 -2.71 9.23 -25.30
C PRO A 105 -2.61 10.76 -25.26
N VAL A 106 -1.38 11.28 -25.20
CA VAL A 106 -1.08 12.71 -25.21
C VAL A 106 -0.55 13.06 -26.60
N PHE A 107 -1.13 14.09 -27.20
CA PHE A 107 -0.75 14.59 -28.53
C PHE A 107 0.05 15.89 -28.47
N GLU A 108 0.21 16.46 -27.28
CA GLU A 108 0.90 17.71 -27.06
C GLU A 108 2.41 17.51 -27.12
N GLU A 109 3.06 18.20 -28.07
CA GLU A 109 4.47 18.00 -28.39
C GLU A 109 5.39 18.32 -27.20
N ASP A 110 5.09 19.35 -26.43
CA ASP A 110 5.91 19.74 -25.27
C ASP A 110 5.87 18.67 -24.17
N THR A 111 4.70 18.12 -23.88
CA THR A 111 4.55 17.02 -22.92
C THR A 111 5.31 15.76 -23.38
N LEU A 112 5.30 15.46 -24.68
CA LEU A 112 6.05 14.33 -25.24
C LEU A 112 7.57 14.55 -25.14
N LYS A 113 8.05 15.77 -25.40
CA LYS A 113 9.47 16.14 -25.23
C LYS A 113 9.94 16.04 -23.78
N GLU A 114 9.11 16.49 -22.83
CA GLU A 114 9.41 16.34 -21.41
C GLU A 114 9.54 14.86 -21.02
N ARG A 115 8.60 14.02 -21.45
CA ARG A 115 8.66 12.56 -21.21
C ARG A 115 9.92 11.95 -21.82
N GLU A 116 10.25 12.30 -23.06
CA GLU A 116 11.45 11.79 -23.73
C GLU A 116 12.71 12.22 -22.98
N THR A 117 12.77 13.44 -22.50
CA THR A 117 13.89 13.96 -21.71
C THR A 117 14.09 13.15 -20.42
N LEU A 118 13.01 12.87 -19.70
CA LEU A 118 13.05 12.02 -18.49
C LEU A 118 13.48 10.58 -18.82
N ILE A 119 12.96 10.00 -19.89
CA ILE A 119 13.32 8.65 -20.31
C ILE A 119 14.81 8.58 -20.64
N ARG A 120 15.32 9.52 -21.44
CA ARG A 120 16.75 9.59 -21.80
C ARG A 120 17.64 9.79 -20.57
N TYR A 121 17.23 10.66 -19.64
CA TYR A 121 17.97 10.85 -18.40
C TYR A 121 18.12 9.53 -17.64
N PHE A 122 17.02 8.84 -17.34
CA PHE A 122 17.07 7.58 -16.59
C PHE A 122 17.69 6.41 -17.34
N MET A 123 17.77 6.47 -18.67
CA MET A 123 18.57 5.52 -19.46
C MET A 123 20.07 5.72 -19.22
N LEU A 124 20.51 6.97 -19.15
CA LEU A 124 21.93 7.32 -19.04
C LEU A 124 22.41 7.31 -17.57
N HIS A 125 21.50 7.44 -16.59
CA HIS A 125 21.82 7.50 -15.17
C HIS A 125 21.20 6.31 -14.41
N PRO A 126 21.79 5.13 -14.49
CA PRO A 126 21.23 3.91 -13.89
C PRO A 126 21.15 3.97 -12.36
N ASP A 127 22.06 4.68 -11.69
CA ASP A 127 22.06 4.80 -10.24
C ASP A 127 20.89 5.67 -9.75
N ASP A 128 20.60 6.78 -10.42
CA ASP A 128 19.45 7.64 -10.12
C ASP A 128 18.14 6.91 -10.40
N ARG A 129 18.08 6.16 -11.51
CA ARG A 129 16.93 5.32 -11.83
C ARG A 129 16.63 4.31 -10.73
N VAL A 130 17.66 3.55 -10.31
CA VAL A 130 17.51 2.53 -9.27
C VAL A 130 17.14 3.17 -7.93
N THR A 131 17.71 4.33 -7.62
CA THR A 131 17.39 5.09 -6.41
C THR A 131 15.91 5.49 -6.40
N MET A 132 15.40 6.06 -7.50
CA MET A 132 13.98 6.40 -7.64
C MET A 132 13.08 5.18 -7.55
N GLN A 133 13.43 4.09 -8.21
CA GLN A 133 12.68 2.86 -8.14
C GLN A 133 12.63 2.31 -6.70
N MET A 134 13.72 2.39 -5.95
CA MET A 134 13.75 1.98 -4.54
C MET A 134 12.86 2.88 -3.65
N LEU A 135 12.79 4.19 -3.93
CA LEU A 135 11.87 5.10 -3.23
C LEU A 135 10.41 4.73 -3.53
N PHE A 136 10.05 4.51 -4.78
CA PHE A 136 8.70 4.03 -5.13
C PHE A 136 8.37 2.67 -4.53
N ALA A 137 9.36 1.77 -4.41
CA ALA A 137 9.17 0.49 -3.73
C ALA A 137 8.86 0.65 -2.23
N LYS A 138 9.39 1.68 -1.56
CA LYS A 138 9.05 2.00 -0.16
C LYS A 138 7.59 2.47 -0.01
N ILE A 139 7.05 3.20 -0.98
CA ILE A 139 5.62 3.52 -1.03
C ILE A 139 4.84 2.21 -1.13
N GLY A 140 5.25 1.33 -2.05
CA GLY A 140 4.69 0.01 -2.25
C GLY A 140 3.27 0.05 -2.82
N ARG A 141 2.56 -1.07 -2.67
CA ARG A 141 1.21 -1.24 -3.18
C ARG A 141 0.18 -1.18 -2.06
N THR A 142 -1.02 -0.74 -2.41
CA THR A 142 -2.23 -0.98 -1.63
C THR A 142 -2.67 -2.43 -1.84
N GLY A 143 -3.51 -2.94 -0.95
CA GLY A 143 -4.02 -4.31 -1.03
C GLY A 143 -4.92 -4.54 -2.26
N LYS A 144 -6.18 -4.91 -2.01
CA LYS A 144 -7.13 -5.38 -3.02
C LYS A 144 -7.76 -4.25 -3.86
N TYR A 145 -7.88 -3.04 -3.31
CA TYR A 145 -8.63 -1.92 -3.90
C TYR A 145 -7.71 -0.85 -4.48
N SER A 146 -8.23 -0.02 -5.39
CA SER A 146 -7.58 1.20 -5.87
C SER A 146 -7.42 2.22 -4.73
N ILE A 147 -6.43 3.10 -4.83
CA ILE A 147 -6.29 4.22 -3.88
C ILE A 147 -7.54 5.11 -3.91
N TYR A 148 -8.14 5.29 -5.07
CA TYR A 148 -9.37 6.09 -5.23
C TYR A 148 -10.57 5.46 -4.56
N ASP A 149 -10.72 4.13 -4.64
CA ASP A 149 -11.77 3.40 -3.92
C ASP A 149 -11.61 3.60 -2.41
N TYR A 150 -10.38 3.54 -1.90
CA TYR A 150 -10.12 3.79 -0.47
C TYR A 150 -10.43 5.22 -0.05
N ILE A 151 -10.16 6.22 -0.90
CA ILE A 151 -10.48 7.63 -0.60
C ILE A 151 -12.00 7.83 -0.60
N ALA A 152 -12.72 7.24 -1.57
CA ALA A 152 -14.18 7.31 -1.63
C ALA A 152 -14.83 6.67 -0.38
N TYR A 153 -14.26 5.55 0.12
CA TYR A 153 -14.74 4.92 1.35
C TYR A 153 -14.52 5.77 2.62
N LEU A 154 -13.60 6.74 2.61
CA LEU A 154 -13.39 7.61 3.78
C LEU A 154 -14.58 8.52 4.07
N ASP A 155 -15.38 8.85 3.06
CA ASP A 155 -16.57 9.70 3.20
C ASP A 155 -17.77 8.91 3.77
N ASP A 156 -17.77 7.57 3.69
CA ASP A 156 -18.86 6.68 4.12
C ASP A 156 -18.69 6.13 5.55
N VAL A 157 -17.83 6.75 6.37
CA VAL A 157 -17.62 6.28 7.75
C VAL A 157 -18.86 6.56 8.62
N GLU A 158 -19.71 5.56 8.79
CA GLU A 158 -20.76 5.61 9.80
C GLU A 158 -20.16 5.56 11.22
N GLN A 159 -20.54 6.51 12.08
CA GLN A 159 -20.18 6.49 13.48
C GLN A 159 -20.92 5.35 14.19
N GLY A 160 -20.28 4.19 14.26
CA GLY A 160 -20.80 3.04 15.00
C GLY A 160 -20.88 3.33 16.52
N SER A 161 -21.95 2.86 17.16
CA SER A 161 -22.07 2.96 18.62
C SER A 161 -21.14 1.98 19.33
N ASN A 162 -20.35 2.46 20.28
CA ASN A 162 -19.45 1.64 21.10
C ASN A 162 -20.19 0.84 22.21
N TRP A 163 -21.51 0.97 22.32
CA TRP A 163 -22.29 0.35 23.39
C TRP A 163 -22.14 -1.18 23.43
N SER A 164 -22.12 -1.83 22.26
CA SER A 164 -21.92 -3.29 22.16
C SER A 164 -20.58 -3.75 22.72
N HIS A 165 -19.53 -2.94 22.59
CA HIS A 165 -18.20 -3.24 23.14
C HIS A 165 -18.17 -3.14 24.66
N TYR A 166 -18.81 -2.11 25.23
CA TYR A 166 -18.93 -1.96 26.69
C TYR A 166 -19.74 -3.09 27.29
N LEU A 167 -20.84 -3.51 26.64
CA LEU A 167 -21.64 -4.64 27.06
C LEU A 167 -20.81 -5.94 27.06
N MET A 168 -20.06 -6.19 25.99
CA MET A 168 -19.22 -7.38 25.88
C MET A 168 -18.12 -7.40 26.94
N LEU A 169 -17.50 -6.25 27.22
CA LEU A 169 -16.50 -6.11 28.27
C LEU A 169 -17.10 -6.43 29.66
N GLY A 170 -18.30 -5.94 29.95
CA GLY A 170 -19.03 -6.23 31.16
C GLY A 170 -19.36 -7.72 31.33
N LEU A 171 -19.82 -8.36 30.25
CA LEU A 171 -20.09 -9.80 30.23
C LEU A 171 -18.83 -10.64 30.46
N MET A 172 -17.71 -10.25 29.87
CA MET A 172 -16.42 -10.93 30.08
C MET A 172 -15.94 -10.78 31.53
N ALA A 173 -16.08 -9.60 32.12
CA ALA A 173 -15.76 -9.37 33.54
C ALA A 173 -16.63 -10.25 34.47
N MET A 174 -17.94 -10.33 34.19
CA MET A 174 -18.84 -11.23 34.92
C MET A 174 -18.47 -12.71 34.77
N ALA A 175 -18.07 -13.15 33.56
CA ALA A 175 -17.64 -14.52 33.33
C ALA A 175 -16.37 -14.88 34.14
N VAL A 176 -15.41 -13.93 34.25
CA VAL A 176 -14.23 -14.08 35.12
C VAL A 176 -14.62 -14.22 36.57
N ILE A 177 -15.55 -13.40 37.08
CA ILE A 177 -16.05 -13.50 38.44
C ILE A 177 -16.74 -14.85 38.67
N LEU A 178 -17.52 -15.32 37.71
CA LEU A 178 -18.19 -16.62 37.78
C LEU A 178 -17.18 -17.80 37.87
N CYS A 179 -15.99 -17.68 37.29
CA CYS A 179 -14.93 -18.69 37.45
C CYS A 179 -14.50 -18.89 38.90
N PHE A 180 -14.58 -17.88 39.76
CA PHE A 180 -14.25 -17.99 41.18
C PHE A 180 -15.34 -18.74 41.99
N PHE A 181 -16.60 -18.70 41.53
CA PHE A 181 -17.70 -19.41 42.20
C PHE A 181 -17.87 -20.82 41.63
N ASN A 182 -17.75 -20.99 40.34
CA ASN A 182 -17.85 -22.27 39.65
C ASN A 182 -16.94 -22.30 38.42
N SER A 183 -15.76 -22.93 38.58
CA SER A 183 -14.72 -22.92 37.56
C SER A 183 -15.16 -23.57 36.22
N GLY A 184 -15.99 -24.60 36.25
CA GLY A 184 -16.46 -25.31 35.06
C GLY A 184 -17.40 -24.45 34.21
N TYR A 185 -18.46 -23.94 34.82
CA TYR A 185 -19.42 -23.05 34.12
C TYR A 185 -18.79 -21.71 33.75
N GLY A 186 -17.97 -21.12 34.64
CA GLY A 186 -17.28 -19.87 34.35
C GLY A 186 -16.35 -19.96 33.14
N LEU A 187 -15.55 -21.02 33.06
CA LEU A 187 -14.66 -21.26 31.92
C LEU A 187 -15.44 -21.50 30.62
N LEU A 188 -16.54 -22.24 30.66
CA LEU A 188 -17.38 -22.47 29.50
C LEU A 188 -17.96 -21.18 28.95
N VAL A 189 -18.56 -20.35 29.85
CA VAL A 189 -19.11 -19.03 29.46
C VAL A 189 -18.02 -18.14 28.89
N LEU A 190 -16.84 -18.09 29.52
CA LEU A 190 -15.70 -17.30 29.05
C LEU A 190 -15.26 -17.73 27.64
N CYS A 191 -15.15 -19.03 27.38
CA CYS A 191 -14.81 -19.55 26.05
C CYS A 191 -15.84 -19.15 24.98
N VAL A 192 -17.14 -19.27 25.29
CA VAL A 192 -18.21 -18.85 24.37
C VAL A 192 -18.12 -17.35 24.07
N LEU A 193 -17.95 -16.50 25.10
CA LEU A 193 -17.81 -15.05 24.92
C LEU A 193 -16.56 -14.70 24.10
N LEU A 194 -15.43 -15.39 24.32
CA LEU A 194 -14.22 -15.22 23.51
C LEU A 194 -14.46 -15.57 22.03
N CYS A 195 -15.18 -16.67 21.76
CA CYS A 195 -15.53 -17.04 20.38
C CYS A 195 -16.42 -15.97 19.71
N ILE A 196 -17.44 -15.47 20.43
CA ILE A 196 -18.30 -14.39 19.92
C ILE A 196 -17.48 -13.12 19.65
N ASN A 197 -16.62 -12.74 20.59
CA ASN A 197 -15.76 -11.57 20.43
C ASN A 197 -14.80 -11.72 19.25
N MET A 198 -14.25 -12.92 19.05
CA MET A 198 -13.38 -13.20 17.91
C MET A 198 -14.11 -13.04 16.57
N VAL A 199 -15.34 -13.55 16.44
CA VAL A 199 -16.16 -13.38 15.24
C VAL A 199 -16.48 -11.91 15.00
N THR A 200 -16.90 -11.20 16.04
CA THR A 200 -17.20 -9.75 15.97
C THR A 200 -15.96 -8.94 15.59
N TYR A 201 -14.80 -9.26 16.17
CA TYR A 201 -13.52 -8.65 15.83
C TYR A 201 -13.17 -8.81 14.34
N PHE A 202 -13.27 -10.03 13.81
CA PHE A 202 -12.94 -10.25 12.39
C PHE A 202 -13.91 -9.55 11.44
N LYS A 203 -15.20 -9.44 11.82
CA LYS A 203 -16.18 -8.68 11.04
C LYS A 203 -15.80 -7.21 10.99
N GLN A 204 -15.57 -6.58 12.15
CA GLN A 204 -15.20 -5.16 12.24
C GLN A 204 -13.83 -4.87 11.63
N LYS A 205 -12.86 -5.77 11.84
CA LYS A 205 -11.55 -5.64 11.21
C LYS A 205 -11.67 -5.51 9.70
N LYS A 206 -12.52 -6.33 9.06
CA LYS A 206 -12.75 -6.27 7.61
C LYS A 206 -13.31 -4.93 7.14
N GLU A 207 -14.09 -4.26 7.96
CA GLU A 207 -14.65 -2.93 7.68
C GLU A 207 -13.61 -1.81 7.89
N ILE A 208 -12.72 -1.97 8.88
CA ILE A 208 -11.70 -0.95 9.25
C ILE A 208 -10.40 -1.10 8.44
N ASP A 209 -10.04 -2.30 7.99
CA ASP A 209 -8.80 -2.57 7.25
C ASP A 209 -8.57 -1.63 6.03
N PRO A 210 -9.59 -1.26 5.23
CA PRO A 210 -9.43 -0.31 4.13
C PRO A 210 -8.90 1.05 4.61
N TYR A 211 -9.45 1.57 5.71
CA TYR A 211 -9.03 2.87 6.27
C TYR A 211 -7.60 2.84 6.78
N ILE A 212 -7.26 1.80 7.55
CA ILE A 212 -5.89 1.61 8.07
C ILE A 212 -4.90 1.51 6.91
N THR A 213 -5.25 0.77 5.85
CA THR A 213 -4.42 0.62 4.65
C THR A 213 -4.20 1.95 3.95
N THR A 214 -5.24 2.76 3.82
CA THR A 214 -5.18 4.10 3.21
C THR A 214 -4.27 5.02 4.00
N PHE A 215 -4.48 5.14 5.32
CA PHE A 215 -3.63 5.96 6.17
C PHE A 215 -2.17 5.49 6.15
N ALA A 216 -1.93 4.20 6.24
CA ALA A 216 -0.58 3.63 6.15
C ALA A 216 0.09 3.95 4.80
N TYR A 217 -0.68 3.98 3.72
CA TYR A 217 -0.18 4.34 2.40
C TYR A 217 0.18 5.84 2.32
N PHE A 218 -0.67 6.73 2.84
CA PHE A 218 -0.36 8.16 2.91
C PHE A 218 0.88 8.45 3.76
N ILE A 219 1.02 7.80 4.92
CA ILE A 219 2.22 7.95 5.76
C ILE A 219 3.48 7.51 5.00
N ARG A 220 3.41 6.44 4.21
CA ARG A 220 4.54 6.00 3.38
C ARG A 220 4.88 7.00 2.29
N ILE A 221 3.87 7.60 1.63
CA ILE A 221 4.09 8.67 0.65
C ILE A 221 4.81 9.84 1.31
N LEU A 222 4.32 10.34 2.46
CA LEU A 222 4.93 11.46 3.16
C LEU A 222 6.39 11.19 3.52
N LYS A 223 6.70 10.03 4.07
CA LYS A 223 8.08 9.63 4.39
C LYS A 223 8.98 9.56 3.16
N VAL A 224 8.47 9.03 2.05
CA VAL A 224 9.24 8.96 0.81
C VAL A 224 9.44 10.33 0.19
N THR A 225 8.46 11.22 0.30
CA THR A 225 8.59 12.61 -0.17
C THR A 225 9.66 13.37 0.63
N GLU A 226 9.73 13.16 1.94
CA GLU A 226 10.78 13.72 2.79
C GLU A 226 12.17 13.20 2.37
N GLU A 227 12.30 11.89 2.18
CA GLU A 227 13.55 11.25 1.75
C GLU A 227 13.97 11.72 0.34
N PHE A 228 13.02 11.88 -0.56
CA PHE A 228 13.24 12.42 -1.89
C PHE A 228 13.73 13.88 -1.84
N SER A 229 13.16 14.69 -0.96
CA SER A 229 13.58 16.10 -0.77
C SER A 229 15.00 16.22 -0.22
N ALA A 230 15.44 15.25 0.58
CA ALA A 230 16.80 15.21 1.11
C ALA A 230 17.86 14.84 0.05
N HIS A 231 17.47 14.10 -0.99
CA HIS A 231 18.35 13.65 -2.08
C HIS A 231 17.73 13.96 -3.45
N PRO A 232 17.57 15.26 -3.81
CA PRO A 232 16.89 15.64 -5.03
C PRO A 232 17.71 15.23 -6.26
N ILE A 233 17.08 14.46 -7.15
CA ILE A 233 17.61 14.18 -8.48
C ILE A 233 17.48 15.45 -9.32
N GLU A 234 18.55 15.87 -9.98
CA GLU A 234 18.67 17.17 -10.60
C GLU A 234 17.55 17.48 -11.60
N ILE A 235 17.21 16.52 -12.45
CA ILE A 235 16.17 16.69 -13.47
C ILE A 235 14.76 16.84 -12.87
N LEU A 236 14.54 16.41 -11.61
CA LEU A 236 13.26 16.47 -10.93
C LEU A 236 13.14 17.65 -9.96
N LYS A 237 14.18 18.48 -9.81
CA LYS A 237 14.14 19.68 -8.97
C LYS A 237 12.96 20.62 -9.28
N PRO A 238 12.62 20.94 -10.54
CA PRO A 238 11.46 21.80 -10.83
C PRO A 238 10.14 21.24 -10.29
N VAL A 239 9.95 19.93 -10.36
CA VAL A 239 8.74 19.25 -9.87
C VAL A 239 8.68 19.26 -8.33
N SER A 240 9.82 19.05 -7.66
CA SER A 240 9.91 19.08 -6.20
C SER A 240 9.56 20.47 -5.62
N TYR A 241 10.06 21.53 -6.23
CA TYR A 241 9.79 22.91 -5.77
C TYR A 241 8.34 23.35 -5.95
N THR A 242 7.67 22.94 -7.03
CA THR A 242 6.25 23.28 -7.25
C THR A 242 5.33 22.58 -6.25
N HIS A 243 5.60 21.34 -5.86
CA HIS A 243 4.82 20.64 -4.84
C HIS A 243 5.04 21.19 -3.43
N LEU A 244 6.27 21.49 -3.04
CA LEU A 244 6.57 22.11 -1.73
C LEU A 244 5.94 23.50 -1.60
N ARG A 245 5.99 24.32 -2.64
CA ARG A 245 5.39 25.67 -2.64
C ARG A 245 3.86 25.63 -2.56
N ALA A 246 3.21 24.62 -3.13
CA ALA A 246 1.76 24.42 -3.01
C ALA A 246 1.34 24.05 -1.58
N HIS A 247 2.20 23.38 -0.81
CA HIS A 247 1.96 23.08 0.61
C HIS A 247 2.19 24.28 1.52
N GLU A 248 3.22 25.11 1.25
CA GLU A 248 3.50 26.33 2.03
C GLU A 248 2.41 27.38 1.85
N THR A 249 1.84 27.54 0.64
CA THR A 249 0.74 28.48 0.40
C THR A 249 -0.58 28.05 1.04
N LYS A 250 -0.82 26.75 1.25
CA LYS A 250 -1.99 26.27 1.98
C LYS A 250 -1.86 26.32 3.51
N ALA A 251 -0.64 26.36 4.04
CA ALA A 251 -0.41 26.48 5.47
C ALA A 251 -0.46 27.94 5.97
N ASN A 252 -0.48 28.94 5.07
CA ASN A 252 -0.54 30.36 5.36
C ASN A 252 -1.90 31.02 5.04
N LEU A 253 -2.95 30.23 4.79
CA LEU A 253 -4.36 30.64 4.67
C LEU A 253 -5.18 30.02 5.80
#